data_969e249244976087af8298102860076d
#
_entry.id   969e249244976087af8298102860076d
#
_cell.length_a   1.000
_cell.length_b   1.000
_cell.length_c   1.000
_cell.angle_alpha   90.00
_cell.angle_beta   90.00
_cell.angle_gamma   90.00
#
_symmetry.space_group_name_H-M   'P 1'
#
loop_
_entity.id
_entity.type
_entity.pdbx_description
1 polymer ?
#
loop_
_entity_poly.entity_id
_entity_poly.type
_entity_poly.pdbx_seq_one_letter_code
_entity_poly.pdbx_strand_id
1 'polypeptide(L)'
;MLYICIPNNVWYIMSKKILLSSKEIHIILHRLACQLIENHTDFENTVLIGIQPRGTYLAERLVSILENDYQIPSVKLGLLDITFYRDDFRRRDTPLEANKTNINFIVEDKKVVFIDDVLFSGRSIRAALTAIQSFGRPSEIELLVLIDRRFSRHLPIQPNYRGSQVDVFDEEKVSVHWQERDGKDAVYIVNK
;
A
#
# COMPACT_ATOMS: atom_id res chain seq x y z
N MET A 1 1.43 27.69 -1.79
CA MET A 1 2.81 27.75 -2.29
C MET A 1 3.68 28.00 -1.07
N LEU A 2 4.39 26.99 -0.58
CA LEU A 2 5.28 27.16 0.58
C LEU A 2 6.71 27.40 0.08
N TYR A 3 7.31 28.50 0.47
CA TYR A 3 8.71 28.83 0.18
C TYR A 3 9.55 28.53 1.41
N ILE A 4 10.60 27.73 1.28
CA ILE A 4 11.61 27.52 2.32
C ILE A 4 12.86 28.28 1.88
N CYS A 5 13.29 29.27 2.67
CA CYS A 5 14.51 30.04 2.42
C CYS A 5 15.70 29.29 3.02
N ILE A 6 16.67 28.89 2.18
CA ILE A 6 17.96 28.34 2.62
C ILE A 6 19.02 29.45 2.44
N PRO A 7 20.08 29.51 3.30
CA PRO A 7 21.04 30.64 3.33
C PRO A 7 22.00 30.63 2.13
N ASN A 8 21.53 30.63 0.92
CA ASN A 8 22.29 30.87 -0.31
C ASN A 8 21.41 31.36 -1.47
N ASN A 9 20.29 32.04 -1.20
CA ASN A 9 19.38 32.62 -2.20
C ASN A 9 18.89 31.67 -3.33
N VAL A 10 18.87 30.37 -3.09
CA VAL A 10 18.25 29.41 -4.01
C VAL A 10 16.83 29.10 -3.51
N TRP A 11 15.84 29.68 -4.19
CA TRP A 11 14.43 29.37 -3.94
C TRP A 11 14.09 28.01 -4.51
N TYR A 12 13.98 26.99 -3.65
CA TYR A 12 13.48 25.67 -4.07
C TYR A 12 11.96 25.73 -4.08
N ILE A 13 11.37 25.76 -5.26
CA ILE A 13 9.92 25.61 -5.41
C ILE A 13 9.63 24.11 -5.24
N MET A 14 9.08 23.72 -4.11
CA MET A 14 8.51 22.38 -3.93
C MET A 14 7.29 22.28 -4.87
N SER A 15 7.49 21.82 -6.10
CA SER A 15 6.39 21.56 -7.02
C SER A 15 5.67 20.30 -6.56
N LYS A 16 4.47 20.47 -6.04
CA LYS A 16 3.57 19.36 -5.70
C LYS A 16 2.59 19.19 -6.85
N LYS A 17 2.80 18.16 -7.68
CA LYS A 17 1.93 17.84 -8.81
C LYS A 17 0.91 16.81 -8.36
N ILE A 18 -0.37 17.06 -8.59
CA ILE A 18 -1.43 16.08 -8.37
C ILE A 18 -1.31 14.98 -9.43
N LEU A 19 -1.29 13.73 -8.98
CA LEU A 19 -1.27 12.54 -9.83
C LEU A 19 -2.66 11.92 -9.92
N LEU A 20 -3.35 11.79 -8.78
CA LEU A 20 -4.72 11.31 -8.71
C LEU A 20 -5.54 12.21 -7.76
N SER A 21 -6.70 12.60 -8.23
CA SER A 21 -7.74 13.26 -7.44
C SER A 21 -8.55 12.25 -6.63
N SER A 22 -9.34 12.71 -5.66
CA SER A 22 -10.26 11.88 -4.88
C SER A 22 -11.22 11.09 -5.77
N LYS A 23 -11.75 11.71 -6.84
CA LYS A 23 -12.65 11.04 -7.79
C LYS A 23 -11.97 9.90 -8.53
N GLU A 24 -10.72 10.11 -8.97
CA GLU A 24 -9.95 9.07 -9.68
C GLU A 24 -9.59 7.92 -8.74
N ILE A 25 -9.22 8.22 -7.48
CA ILE A 25 -8.99 7.20 -6.45
C ILE A 25 -10.24 6.35 -6.24
N HIS A 26 -11.41 6.98 -6.11
CA HIS A 26 -12.68 6.27 -5.94
C HIS A 26 -12.95 5.30 -7.11
N ILE A 27 -12.80 5.75 -8.35
CA ILE A 27 -12.97 4.90 -9.54
C ILE A 27 -11.98 3.73 -9.54
N ILE A 28 -10.71 3.99 -9.18
CA ILE A 28 -9.67 2.97 -9.11
C ILE A 28 -10.01 1.92 -8.05
N LEU A 29 -10.49 2.33 -6.87
CA LEU A 29 -10.86 1.40 -5.80
C LEU A 29 -11.96 0.44 -6.24
N HIS A 30 -13.01 0.94 -6.91
CA HIS A 30 -14.08 0.09 -7.44
C HIS A 30 -13.57 -0.88 -8.51
N ARG A 31 -12.69 -0.42 -9.41
CA ARG A 31 -12.06 -1.28 -10.41
C ARG A 31 -11.21 -2.38 -9.77
N LEU A 32 -10.42 -2.05 -8.75
CA LEU A 32 -9.62 -3.03 -8.01
C LEU A 32 -10.51 -4.04 -7.27
N ALA A 33 -11.61 -3.59 -6.67
CA ALA A 33 -12.59 -4.48 -6.06
C ALA A 33 -13.20 -5.46 -7.07
N CYS A 34 -13.59 -4.99 -8.26
CA CYS A 34 -14.05 -5.87 -9.35
C CYS A 34 -13.01 -6.90 -9.74
N GLN A 35 -11.73 -6.50 -9.91
CA GLN A 35 -10.65 -7.44 -10.24
C GLN A 35 -10.45 -8.50 -9.15
N LEU A 36 -10.56 -8.12 -7.87
CA LEU A 36 -10.51 -9.07 -6.76
C LEU A 36 -11.67 -10.06 -6.82
N ILE A 37 -12.90 -9.61 -7.11
CA ILE A 37 -14.07 -10.48 -7.26
C ILE A 37 -13.90 -11.46 -8.42
N GLU A 38 -13.42 -10.97 -9.56
CA GLU A 38 -13.17 -11.82 -10.75
C GLU A 38 -12.22 -12.98 -10.46
N ASN A 39 -11.19 -12.75 -9.60
CA ASN A 39 -10.16 -13.74 -9.30
C ASN A 39 -10.46 -14.61 -8.07
N HIS A 40 -11.20 -14.08 -7.09
CA HIS A 40 -11.40 -14.74 -5.79
C HIS A 40 -12.85 -15.14 -5.51
N THR A 41 -13.80 -14.67 -6.32
CA THR A 41 -15.22 -15.02 -6.30
C THR A 41 -15.88 -14.75 -4.94
N ASP A 42 -15.83 -15.68 -3.99
CA ASP A 42 -16.51 -15.66 -2.69
C ASP A 42 -15.59 -15.30 -1.50
N PHE A 43 -14.31 -15.21 -1.72
CA PHE A 43 -13.28 -14.97 -0.69
C PHE A 43 -13.20 -16.04 0.44
N GLU A 44 -13.84 -17.21 0.30
CA GLU A 44 -13.81 -18.25 1.34
C GLU A 44 -12.36 -18.70 1.67
N ASN A 45 -11.51 -18.81 0.64
CA ASN A 45 -10.12 -19.21 0.76
C ASN A 45 -9.12 -18.06 0.60
N THR A 46 -9.61 -16.82 0.51
CA THR A 46 -8.78 -15.63 0.33
C THR A 46 -8.85 -14.73 1.55
N VAL A 47 -7.70 -14.19 1.93
CA VAL A 47 -7.59 -13.20 3.01
C VAL A 47 -6.84 -11.98 2.50
N LEU A 48 -7.32 -10.81 2.87
CA LEU A 48 -6.68 -9.54 2.55
C LEU A 48 -5.79 -9.12 3.71
N ILE A 49 -4.58 -8.65 3.43
CA ILE A 49 -3.63 -8.20 4.45
C ILE A 49 -3.08 -6.83 4.08
N GLY A 50 -3.53 -5.81 4.83
CA GLY A 50 -3.00 -4.45 4.73
C GLY A 50 -1.63 -4.33 5.39
N ILE A 51 -0.63 -3.86 4.63
CA ILE A 51 0.72 -3.60 5.15
C ILE A 51 0.72 -2.25 5.86
N GLN A 52 1.07 -2.28 7.15
CA GLN A 52 1.09 -1.07 7.97
C GLN A 52 2.31 -0.20 7.65
N PRO A 53 2.20 1.14 7.82
CA PRO A 53 1.01 1.86 8.32
C PRO A 53 0.02 2.30 7.23
N ARG A 54 0.40 2.39 5.96
CA ARG A 54 -0.39 3.07 4.93
C ARG A 54 -1.27 2.15 4.09
N GLY A 55 -0.84 0.92 3.86
CA GLY A 55 -1.64 -0.09 3.18
C GLY A 55 -2.94 -0.45 3.89
N THR A 56 -3.05 -0.14 5.20
CA THR A 56 -4.26 -0.38 5.99
C THR A 56 -5.46 0.41 5.47
N TYR A 57 -5.29 1.69 5.17
CA TYR A 57 -6.38 2.55 4.66
C TYR A 57 -6.94 2.02 3.33
N LEU A 58 -6.04 1.63 2.43
CA LEU A 58 -6.44 1.03 1.16
C LEU A 58 -7.18 -0.29 1.36
N ALA A 59 -6.68 -1.15 2.26
CA ALA A 59 -7.27 -2.45 2.54
C ALA A 59 -8.66 -2.33 3.18
N GLU A 60 -8.82 -1.47 4.18
CA GLU A 60 -10.10 -1.22 4.85
C GLU A 60 -11.16 -0.68 3.89
N ARG A 61 -10.78 0.23 2.98
CA ARG A 61 -11.69 0.76 1.96
C ARG A 61 -12.10 -0.30 0.94
N LEU A 62 -11.15 -1.16 0.50
CA LEU A 62 -11.48 -2.25 -0.41
C LEU A 62 -12.44 -3.25 0.24
N VAL A 63 -12.22 -3.61 1.51
CA VAL A 63 -13.16 -4.47 2.25
C VAL A 63 -14.53 -3.81 2.34
N SER A 64 -14.59 -2.53 2.70
CA SER A 64 -15.86 -1.79 2.75
C SER A 64 -16.60 -1.80 1.42
N ILE A 65 -15.92 -1.61 0.30
CA ILE A 65 -16.50 -1.68 -1.04
C ILE A 65 -16.98 -3.10 -1.36
N LEU A 66 -16.15 -4.11 -1.09
CA LEU A 66 -16.50 -5.52 -1.34
C LEU A 66 -17.75 -5.93 -0.56
N GLU A 67 -17.84 -5.57 0.71
CA GLU A 67 -18.96 -5.96 1.58
C GLU A 67 -20.22 -5.13 1.32
N ASN A 68 -20.09 -3.80 1.21
CA ASN A 68 -21.26 -2.92 1.15
C ASN A 68 -21.79 -2.71 -0.27
N ASP A 69 -20.91 -2.57 -1.27
CA ASP A 69 -21.34 -2.25 -2.63
C ASP A 69 -21.53 -3.52 -3.48
N TYR A 70 -20.66 -4.53 -3.26
CA TYR A 70 -20.74 -5.80 -4.00
C TYR A 70 -21.32 -6.96 -3.18
N GLN A 71 -21.66 -6.75 -1.92
CA GLN A 71 -22.31 -7.71 -1.03
C GLN A 71 -21.56 -9.04 -0.87
N ILE A 72 -20.23 -8.99 -0.95
CA ILE A 72 -19.37 -10.13 -0.63
C ILE A 72 -19.35 -10.33 0.88
N PRO A 73 -19.85 -11.46 1.42
CA PRO A 73 -19.94 -11.62 2.86
C PRO A 73 -18.58 -11.91 3.50
N SER A 74 -18.32 -11.27 4.62
CA SER A 74 -17.24 -11.64 5.57
C SER A 74 -15.83 -11.72 4.97
N VAL A 75 -15.39 -10.67 4.28
CA VAL A 75 -14.02 -10.57 3.78
C VAL A 75 -13.04 -10.48 4.96
N LYS A 76 -12.14 -11.46 5.09
CA LYS A 76 -11.15 -11.49 6.16
C LYS A 76 -10.06 -10.48 5.92
N LEU A 77 -9.92 -9.50 6.81
CA LEU A 77 -8.88 -8.49 6.78
C LEU A 77 -7.90 -8.67 7.94
N GLY A 78 -6.62 -8.76 7.62
CA GLY A 78 -5.51 -8.69 8.58
C GLY A 78 -4.70 -7.41 8.37
N LEU A 79 -4.08 -6.93 9.46
CA LEU A 79 -3.16 -5.79 9.43
C LEU A 79 -1.78 -6.27 9.88
N LEU A 80 -0.79 -6.17 8.99
CA LEU A 80 0.55 -6.71 9.20
C LEU A 80 1.56 -5.57 9.41
N ASP A 81 2.17 -5.52 10.59
CA ASP A 81 3.33 -4.66 10.82
C ASP A 81 4.61 -5.35 10.34
N ILE A 82 5.38 -4.63 9.55
CA ILE A 82 6.64 -5.09 8.98
C ILE A 82 7.85 -4.38 9.56
N THR A 83 7.68 -3.56 10.61
CA THR A 83 8.71 -2.66 11.14
C THR A 83 10.00 -3.39 11.47
N PHE A 84 9.94 -4.49 12.19
CA PHE A 84 11.12 -5.27 12.59
C PHE A 84 11.73 -6.14 11.47
N TYR A 85 11.01 -6.34 10.37
CA TYR A 85 11.45 -7.13 9.22
C TYR A 85 12.11 -6.29 8.14
N ARG A 86 12.07 -4.96 8.28
CA ARG A 86 12.71 -4.03 7.35
C ARG A 86 14.21 -3.98 7.56
N ASP A 87 14.96 -3.96 6.47
CA ASP A 87 16.42 -3.89 6.47
C ASP A 87 16.98 -2.51 6.85
N ASP A 88 16.16 -1.46 6.83
CA ASP A 88 16.51 -0.12 7.30
C ASP A 88 16.20 0.13 8.79
N PHE A 89 15.65 -0.87 9.49
CA PHE A 89 15.28 -0.77 10.91
C PHE A 89 16.45 -0.32 11.79
N ARG A 90 17.66 -0.85 11.54
CA ARG A 90 18.85 -0.55 12.35
C ARG A 90 19.65 0.67 11.91
N ARG A 91 19.25 1.35 10.81
CA ARG A 91 20.00 2.48 10.22
C ARG A 91 19.41 3.83 10.53
N ARG A 92 18.36 3.92 11.35
CA ARG A 92 17.68 5.16 11.70
C ARG A 92 18.14 5.64 13.07
N ASP A 93 18.35 6.95 13.19
CA ASP A 93 18.76 7.61 14.45
C ASP A 93 17.61 7.71 15.48
N THR A 94 16.37 7.48 15.05
CA THR A 94 15.20 7.48 15.94
C THR A 94 14.59 6.09 16.03
N PRO A 95 14.21 5.62 17.25
CA PRO A 95 13.48 4.37 17.41
C PRO A 95 12.21 4.37 16.56
N LEU A 96 11.97 3.28 15.83
CA LEU A 96 10.71 3.08 15.12
C LEU A 96 9.67 2.55 16.12
N GLU A 97 8.54 3.20 16.18
CA GLU A 97 7.38 2.65 16.88
C GLU A 97 6.75 1.57 16.00
N ALA A 98 6.70 0.34 16.52
CA ALA A 98 6.02 -0.76 15.87
C ALA A 98 4.51 -0.62 16.08
N ASN A 99 3.75 -0.88 15.03
CA ASN A 99 2.31 -1.00 15.15
C ASN A 99 1.96 -2.41 15.63
N LYS A 100 0.74 -2.59 16.13
CA LYS A 100 0.28 -3.92 16.51
C LYS A 100 -0.19 -4.68 15.28
N THR A 101 0.46 -5.82 14.97
CA THR A 101 -0.09 -6.76 13.98
C THR A 101 -1.42 -7.31 14.49
N ASN A 102 -2.43 -7.32 13.63
CA ASN A 102 -3.76 -7.83 13.91
C ASN A 102 -4.18 -8.81 12.81
N ILE A 103 -3.82 -10.09 12.99
CA ILE A 103 -4.23 -11.21 12.14
C ILE A 103 -4.85 -12.24 13.08
N ASN A 104 -6.19 -12.31 13.11
CA ASN A 104 -6.96 -13.14 14.03
C ASN A 104 -7.61 -14.35 13.35
N PHE A 105 -7.04 -14.79 12.23
CA PHE A 105 -7.45 -15.95 11.45
C PHE A 105 -6.24 -16.77 11.02
N ILE A 106 -6.49 -18.01 10.59
CA ILE A 106 -5.47 -18.91 10.09
C ILE A 106 -5.12 -18.54 8.66
N VAL A 107 -3.81 -18.39 8.39
CA VAL A 107 -3.26 -18.07 7.07
C VAL A 107 -2.84 -19.34 6.30
N GLU A 108 -2.67 -20.45 7.02
CA GLU A 108 -2.26 -21.74 6.43
C GLU A 108 -3.19 -22.13 5.26
N ASP A 109 -2.59 -22.51 4.13
CA ASP A 109 -3.26 -22.91 2.89
C ASP A 109 -4.22 -21.87 2.29
N LYS A 110 -4.27 -20.65 2.79
CA LYS A 110 -5.07 -19.57 2.22
C LYS A 110 -4.33 -18.84 1.11
N LYS A 111 -5.07 -18.26 0.17
CA LYS A 111 -4.58 -17.22 -0.71
C LYS A 111 -4.49 -15.91 0.06
N VAL A 112 -3.34 -15.26 0.01
CA VAL A 112 -3.09 -13.97 0.67
C VAL A 112 -2.95 -12.90 -0.38
N VAL A 113 -3.73 -11.82 -0.27
CA VAL A 113 -3.52 -10.60 -1.06
C VAL A 113 -2.89 -9.56 -0.16
N PHE A 114 -1.61 -9.25 -0.34
CA PHE A 114 -0.96 -8.11 0.30
C PHE A 114 -1.44 -6.80 -0.33
N ILE A 115 -1.73 -5.83 0.52
CA ILE A 115 -2.23 -4.52 0.09
C ILE A 115 -1.32 -3.42 0.63
N ASP A 116 -0.77 -2.60 -0.27
CA ASP A 116 0.05 -1.43 0.08
C ASP A 116 -0.33 -0.22 -0.79
N ASP A 117 -0.01 0.99 -0.36
CA ASP A 117 -0.34 2.21 -1.11
C ASP A 117 0.60 2.43 -2.30
N VAL A 118 1.90 2.22 -2.13
CA VAL A 118 2.91 2.49 -3.18
C VAL A 118 3.95 1.38 -3.26
N LEU A 119 4.00 0.71 -4.38
CA LEU A 119 5.11 -0.19 -4.71
C LEU A 119 6.28 0.61 -5.29
N PHE A 120 7.35 0.70 -4.54
CA PHE A 120 8.59 1.38 -4.92
C PHE A 120 9.70 0.36 -5.23
N SER A 121 10.62 0.13 -4.30
CA SER A 121 11.75 -0.81 -4.49
C SER A 121 11.39 -2.28 -4.29
N GLY A 122 10.26 -2.59 -3.66
CA GLY A 122 9.84 -3.93 -3.26
C GLY A 122 10.32 -4.36 -1.86
N ARG A 123 11.11 -3.53 -1.16
CA ARG A 123 11.69 -3.89 0.15
C ARG A 123 10.62 -4.09 1.23
N SER A 124 9.53 -3.31 1.23
CA SER A 124 8.39 -3.50 2.13
C SER A 124 7.72 -4.85 1.89
N ILE A 125 7.54 -5.23 0.63
CA ILE A 125 6.92 -6.52 0.28
C ILE A 125 7.82 -7.69 0.70
N ARG A 126 9.14 -7.58 0.51
CA ARG A 126 10.08 -8.59 1.04
C ARG A 126 9.94 -8.75 2.55
N ALA A 127 9.84 -7.64 3.29
CA ALA A 127 9.62 -7.67 4.74
C ALA A 127 8.29 -8.34 5.10
N ALA A 128 7.20 -8.04 4.35
CA ALA A 128 5.90 -8.66 4.53
C ALA A 128 5.93 -10.17 4.25
N LEU A 129 6.63 -10.60 3.20
CA LEU A 129 6.83 -12.02 2.89
C LEU A 129 7.54 -12.78 4.02
N THR A 130 8.49 -12.12 4.71
CA THR A 130 9.16 -12.71 5.87
C THR A 130 8.24 -12.73 7.09
N ALA A 131 7.52 -11.63 7.34
CA ALA A 131 6.67 -11.50 8.51
C ALA A 131 5.48 -12.47 8.49
N ILE A 132 4.87 -12.70 7.33
CA ILE A 132 3.67 -13.54 7.21
C ILE A 132 3.94 -15.02 7.57
N GLN A 133 5.17 -15.49 7.41
CA GLN A 133 5.56 -16.86 7.76
C GLN A 133 5.34 -17.20 9.23
N SER A 134 5.29 -16.21 10.11
CA SER A 134 4.96 -16.40 11.53
C SER A 134 3.48 -16.71 11.77
N PHE A 135 2.62 -16.54 10.77
CA PHE A 135 1.17 -16.76 10.85
C PHE A 135 0.67 -17.97 10.07
N GLY A 136 1.56 -18.68 9.38
CA GLY A 136 1.28 -19.87 8.59
C GLY A 136 1.92 -19.80 7.21
N ARG A 137 1.68 -20.85 6.43
CA ARG A 137 2.17 -20.97 5.05
C ARG A 137 1.02 -20.76 4.07
N PRO A 138 0.91 -19.59 3.44
CA PRO A 138 -0.08 -19.33 2.39
C PRO A 138 0.12 -20.31 1.20
N SER A 139 -0.97 -20.70 0.56
CA SER A 139 -0.91 -21.46 -0.72
C SER A 139 -0.44 -20.56 -1.87
N GLU A 140 -0.82 -19.28 -1.82
CA GLU A 140 -0.50 -18.29 -2.84
C GLU A 140 -0.39 -16.91 -2.19
N ILE A 141 0.49 -16.05 -2.70
CA ILE A 141 0.60 -14.67 -2.27
C ILE A 141 0.53 -13.77 -3.50
N GLU A 142 -0.42 -12.86 -3.50
CA GLU A 142 -0.62 -11.84 -4.51
C GLU A 142 -0.37 -10.45 -3.92
N LEU A 143 -0.16 -9.47 -4.77
CA LEU A 143 0.12 -8.10 -4.38
C LEU A 143 -0.84 -7.13 -5.07
N LEU A 144 -1.51 -6.30 -4.28
CA LEU A 144 -2.34 -5.19 -4.73
C LEU A 144 -1.73 -3.87 -4.26
N VAL A 145 -1.60 -2.90 -5.18
CA VAL A 145 -1.11 -1.56 -4.84
C VAL A 145 -1.93 -0.48 -5.54
N LEU A 146 -2.08 0.67 -4.87
CA LEU A 146 -2.71 1.83 -5.49
C LEU A 146 -1.79 2.41 -6.57
N ILE A 147 -0.51 2.59 -6.27
CA ILE A 147 0.49 3.14 -7.20
C ILE A 147 1.64 2.18 -7.38
N ASP A 148 1.90 1.83 -8.65
CA ASP A 148 3.09 1.10 -9.07
C ASP A 148 4.10 2.07 -9.71
N ARG A 149 5.23 2.33 -9.04
CA ARG A 149 6.34 3.13 -9.60
C ARG A 149 7.22 2.26 -10.48
N ARG A 150 7.28 2.55 -11.78
CA ARG A 150 8.23 1.88 -12.69
C ARG A 150 9.66 2.34 -12.44
N PHE A 151 10.61 1.57 -12.96
CA PHE A 151 12.07 1.85 -12.99
C PHE A 151 12.77 1.98 -11.63
N SER A 152 12.08 1.74 -10.53
CA SER A 152 12.63 1.91 -9.18
C SER A 152 12.77 0.59 -8.42
N ARG A 153 12.66 -0.57 -9.09
CA ARG A 153 12.70 -1.88 -8.45
C ARG A 153 14.11 -2.27 -8.06
N HIS A 154 14.29 -2.67 -6.80
CA HIS A 154 15.52 -3.34 -6.34
C HIS A 154 15.33 -4.86 -6.23
N LEU A 155 14.10 -5.35 -6.30
CA LEU A 155 13.74 -6.75 -6.18
C LEU A 155 12.78 -7.13 -7.32
N PRO A 156 12.78 -8.39 -7.79
CA PRO A 156 11.92 -8.85 -8.88
C PRO A 156 10.47 -9.05 -8.40
N ILE A 157 9.84 -7.98 -7.95
CA ILE A 157 8.48 -7.97 -7.42
C ILE A 157 7.59 -7.14 -8.34
N GLN A 158 6.47 -7.71 -8.74
CA GLN A 158 5.43 -7.06 -9.53
C GLN A 158 4.07 -7.21 -8.85
N PRO A 159 3.16 -6.22 -8.96
CA PRO A 159 1.82 -6.36 -8.43
C PRO A 159 0.93 -7.15 -9.39
N ASN A 160 0.03 -7.99 -8.82
CA ASN A 160 -1.04 -8.65 -9.54
C ASN A 160 -2.16 -7.64 -9.87
N TYR A 161 -2.44 -6.74 -8.92
CA TYR A 161 -3.45 -5.69 -9.05
C TYR A 161 -2.80 -4.32 -8.84
N ARG A 162 -3.04 -3.41 -9.76
CA ARG A 162 -2.49 -2.04 -9.67
C ARG A 162 -3.55 -0.99 -10.00
N GLY A 163 -3.60 0.03 -9.16
CA GLY A 163 -4.47 1.17 -9.40
C GLY A 163 -3.99 2.02 -10.56
N SER A 164 -2.79 2.56 -10.46
CA SER A 164 -2.13 3.33 -11.51
C SER A 164 -0.65 3.02 -11.56
N GLN A 165 -0.07 3.09 -12.75
CA GLN A 165 1.36 2.93 -12.96
C GLN A 165 1.96 4.28 -13.33
N VAL A 166 3.11 4.62 -12.74
CA VAL A 166 3.72 5.93 -12.90
C VAL A 166 5.22 5.84 -13.11
N ASP A 167 5.72 6.71 -13.98
CA ASP A 167 7.14 6.92 -14.18
C ASP A 167 7.57 8.10 -13.31
N VAL A 168 8.35 7.80 -12.29
CA VAL A 168 8.82 8.78 -11.32
C VAL A 168 10.33 8.64 -11.20
N PHE A 169 11.03 9.75 -11.35
CA PHE A 169 12.50 9.79 -11.25
C PHE A 169 12.96 9.63 -9.79
N ASP A 170 14.25 9.34 -9.61
CA ASP A 170 14.81 9.07 -8.27
C ASP A 170 14.74 10.27 -7.31
N GLU A 171 14.72 11.49 -7.86
CA GLU A 171 14.59 12.74 -7.12
C GLU A 171 13.15 13.07 -6.70
N GLU A 172 12.19 12.29 -7.16
CA GLU A 172 10.78 12.49 -6.89
C GLU A 172 10.25 11.40 -5.95
N LYS A 173 9.21 11.76 -5.19
CA LYS A 173 8.49 10.86 -4.29
C LYS A 173 7.01 10.87 -4.62
N VAL A 174 6.39 9.70 -4.63
CA VAL A 174 4.93 9.57 -4.61
C VAL A 174 4.44 9.66 -3.17
N SER A 175 3.48 10.54 -2.91
CA SER A 175 2.84 10.73 -1.62
C SER A 175 1.35 10.49 -1.74
N VAL A 176 0.85 9.44 -1.10
CA VAL A 176 -0.58 9.14 -1.01
C VAL A 176 -1.13 9.82 0.24
N HIS A 177 -2.24 10.50 0.09
CA HIS A 177 -3.00 11.14 1.17
C HIS A 177 -4.36 10.46 1.28
N TRP A 178 -4.75 10.12 2.50
CA TRP A 178 -6.00 9.50 2.82
C TRP A 178 -6.86 10.43 3.68
N GLN A 179 -8.17 10.47 3.42
CA GLN A 179 -9.12 11.31 4.16
C GLN A 179 -9.03 11.11 5.67
N GLU A 180 -8.86 9.86 6.11
CA GLU A 180 -8.83 9.46 7.52
C GLU A 180 -7.63 10.04 8.27
N ARG A 181 -6.52 10.25 7.58
CA ARG A 181 -5.28 10.73 8.16
C ARG A 181 -4.94 12.17 7.79
N ASP A 182 -5.10 12.49 6.50
CA ASP A 182 -4.58 13.73 5.91
C ASP A 182 -5.70 14.72 5.57
N GLY A 183 -6.98 14.38 5.91
CA GLY A 183 -8.15 15.21 5.70
C GLY A 183 -8.61 15.31 4.24
N LYS A 184 -7.99 14.56 3.33
CA LYS A 184 -8.36 14.49 1.90
C LYS A 184 -7.74 13.30 1.21
N ASP A 185 -8.41 12.82 0.18
CA ASP A 185 -7.87 11.81 -0.72
C ASP A 185 -7.16 12.45 -1.91
N ALA A 186 -5.89 12.16 -2.08
CA ALA A 186 -5.13 12.59 -3.25
C ALA A 186 -3.80 11.82 -3.35
N VAL A 187 -3.28 11.67 -4.55
CA VAL A 187 -1.91 11.22 -4.78
C VAL A 187 -1.11 12.35 -5.43
N TYR A 188 0.09 12.58 -4.93
CA TYR A 188 0.98 13.62 -5.43
C TYR A 188 2.34 13.06 -5.82
N ILE A 189 2.95 13.71 -6.82
CA ILE A 189 4.39 13.65 -7.04
C ILE A 189 4.99 14.90 -6.39
N VAL A 190 5.99 14.70 -5.54
CA VAL A 190 6.71 15.76 -4.84
C VAL A 190 8.21 15.58 -5.05
N ASN A 191 8.94 16.66 -5.26
CA ASN A 191 10.40 16.62 -5.31
C ASN A 191 10.95 16.34 -3.90
N LYS A 192 12.02 15.54 -3.82
CA LYS A 192 12.74 15.26 -2.57
C LYS A 192 13.53 16.46 -2.09
#